data_6b9722a8d25a77539f19aabe8dd0fe81
#
_entry.id   6b9722a8d25a77539f19aabe8dd0fe81
#
_cell.length_a   1.000
_cell.length_b   1.000
_cell.length_c   1.000
_cell.angle_alpha   90.00
_cell.angle_beta   90.00
_cell.angle_gamma   90.00
#
_symmetry.space_group_name_H-M   'P 1'
#
loop_
_entity.id
_entity.type
_entity.pdbx_description
1 polymer ?
#
loop_
_entity_poly.entity_id
_entity_poly.type
_entity_poly.pdbx_seq_one_letter_code
_entity_poly.pdbx_strand_id
1 'polypeptide(L)'
;MIGNHLRSYTINHALPVILKSDDVPVICHANEGMGPLVMSFTQFGVETDMMLAFGLAGASICTENSAIEKELWSSLAERQGWTNVAQDARLAQQLLNRDAGIRQVRAFQHTVDYFKKQYNYDFGEGTCPKIKLEVEELLLLVGATSALQALQNDVASGRLINVDMAIPPKIVHAMACLDNTKWWGFPKSVQAALTVVIPESPEAEAQGWKDLQSATEFGEKVGMRLSHATYAVVASIKGRDDHLRDALKRFEAVPKEKINPDYLLLDQLADIVMRHFADRYWMRSEGHRAPTENYSKFWDEKEQPSAELNGMLDNM
;
A
#
# COMPACT_ATOMS: atom_id res chain seq x y z
N MET A 1 31.70 -16.85 2.90
CA MET A 1 32.18 -15.65 3.61
C MET A 1 31.63 -14.36 2.98
N ILE A 2 31.83 -14.07 1.71
CA ILE A 2 31.35 -12.84 1.02
C ILE A 2 29.83 -12.65 1.14
N GLY A 3 29.04 -13.71 0.95
CA GLY A 3 27.59 -13.63 1.00
C GLY A 3 27.01 -13.17 2.34
N ASN A 4 27.58 -13.63 3.44
CA ASN A 4 27.13 -13.22 4.78
C ASN A 4 27.46 -11.74 5.04
N HIS A 5 28.57 -11.23 4.52
CA HIS A 5 28.91 -9.82 4.61
C HIS A 5 27.96 -8.95 3.80
N LEU A 6 27.60 -9.38 2.58
CA LEU A 6 26.68 -8.66 1.72
C LEU A 6 25.28 -8.59 2.33
N ARG A 7 24.75 -9.71 2.83
CA ARG A 7 23.48 -9.77 3.57
C ARG A 7 23.51 -8.85 4.80
N SER A 8 24.57 -8.94 5.61
CA SER A 8 24.72 -8.10 6.78
C SER A 8 24.78 -6.61 6.43
N TYR A 9 25.49 -6.25 5.37
CA TYR A 9 25.56 -4.88 4.88
C TYR A 9 24.18 -4.38 4.44
N THR A 10 23.46 -5.17 3.64
CA THR A 10 22.13 -4.80 3.16
C THR A 10 21.16 -4.55 4.32
N ILE A 11 21.13 -5.44 5.31
CA ILE A 11 20.23 -5.33 6.45
C ILE A 11 20.59 -4.16 7.37
N ASN A 12 21.86 -3.99 7.69
CA ASN A 12 22.28 -3.07 8.74
C ASN A 12 22.62 -1.66 8.22
N HIS A 13 22.87 -1.50 6.93
CA HIS A 13 23.34 -0.23 6.35
C HIS A 13 22.48 0.27 5.19
N ALA A 14 22.11 -0.59 4.24
CA ALA A 14 21.36 -0.14 3.07
C ALA A 14 19.86 0.05 3.40
N LEU A 15 19.22 -0.95 4.01
CA LEU A 15 17.78 -0.90 4.28
C LEU A 15 17.37 0.28 5.18
N PRO A 16 18.06 0.61 6.28
CA PRO A 16 17.70 1.78 7.10
C PRO A 16 17.79 3.11 6.33
N VAL A 17 18.74 3.24 5.40
CA VAL A 17 18.85 4.42 4.53
C VAL A 17 17.68 4.48 3.55
N ILE A 18 17.31 3.35 2.96
CA ILE A 18 16.16 3.24 2.05
C ILE A 18 14.85 3.60 2.77
N LEU A 19 14.64 3.10 3.98
CA LEU A 19 13.42 3.37 4.76
C LEU A 19 13.25 4.84 5.15
N LYS A 20 14.36 5.58 5.29
CA LYS A 20 14.37 7.03 5.58
C LYS A 20 14.23 7.92 4.34
N SER A 21 14.23 7.34 3.13
CA SER A 21 14.10 8.10 1.89
C SER A 21 12.64 8.51 1.65
N ASP A 22 12.45 9.71 1.14
CA ASP A 22 11.19 10.21 0.61
C ASP A 22 11.10 10.14 -0.93
N ASP A 23 12.18 9.75 -1.59
CA ASP A 23 12.26 9.65 -3.05
C ASP A 23 11.85 8.25 -3.55
N VAL A 24 10.54 7.99 -3.55
CA VAL A 24 9.98 6.71 -4.02
C VAL A 24 10.37 6.40 -5.47
N PRO A 25 10.37 7.36 -6.44
CA PRO A 25 10.81 7.10 -7.81
C PRO A 25 12.23 6.56 -7.89
N VAL A 26 13.19 7.15 -7.18
CA VAL A 26 14.58 6.66 -7.15
C VAL A 26 14.63 5.24 -6.58
N ILE A 27 13.92 4.98 -5.50
CA ILE A 27 13.91 3.64 -4.88
C ILE A 27 13.32 2.59 -5.82
N CYS A 28 12.19 2.85 -6.48
CA CYS A 28 11.57 1.84 -7.34
C CYS A 28 12.40 1.58 -8.61
N HIS A 29 12.98 2.61 -9.25
CA HIS A 29 13.84 2.43 -10.42
C HIS A 29 15.16 1.74 -10.08
N ALA A 30 15.75 2.05 -8.91
CA ALA A 30 16.92 1.33 -8.42
C ALA A 30 16.63 -0.17 -8.25
N ASN A 31 15.48 -0.51 -7.67
CA ASN A 31 15.06 -1.91 -7.50
C ASN A 31 14.80 -2.63 -8.83
N GLU A 32 14.22 -1.95 -9.82
CA GLU A 32 14.08 -2.50 -11.18
C GLU A 32 15.43 -2.86 -11.80
N GLY A 33 16.42 -1.99 -11.68
CA GLY A 33 17.76 -2.20 -12.24
C GLY A 33 18.59 -3.24 -11.49
N MET A 34 18.41 -3.34 -10.16
CA MET A 34 19.27 -4.21 -9.33
C MET A 34 18.77 -5.67 -9.23
N GLY A 35 17.52 -5.95 -9.58
CA GLY A 35 16.95 -7.29 -9.45
C GLY A 35 17.84 -8.39 -10.04
N PRO A 36 18.26 -8.33 -11.32
CA PRO A 36 19.12 -9.33 -11.92
C PRO A 36 20.49 -9.48 -11.22
N LEU A 37 21.06 -8.37 -10.72
CA LEU A 37 22.32 -8.41 -9.98
C LEU A 37 22.15 -9.18 -8.66
N VAL A 38 21.10 -8.89 -7.88
CA VAL A 38 20.81 -9.62 -6.63
C VAL A 38 20.58 -11.11 -6.89
N MET A 39 19.83 -11.44 -7.95
CA MET A 39 19.62 -12.84 -8.36
C MET A 39 20.95 -13.55 -8.66
N SER A 40 21.93 -12.89 -9.22
CA SER A 40 23.24 -13.49 -9.55
C SER A 40 24.03 -13.91 -8.31
N PHE A 41 23.76 -13.32 -7.14
CA PHE A 41 24.47 -13.66 -5.90
C PHE A 41 24.15 -15.07 -5.39
N THR A 42 23.05 -15.69 -5.83
CA THR A 42 22.73 -17.09 -5.53
C THR A 42 23.84 -18.04 -6.00
N GLN A 43 24.57 -17.67 -7.07
CA GLN A 43 25.69 -18.45 -7.57
C GLN A 43 26.86 -18.55 -6.56
N PHE A 44 26.93 -17.62 -5.61
CA PHE A 44 27.92 -17.61 -4.53
C PHE A 44 27.38 -18.19 -3.22
N GLY A 45 26.24 -18.89 -3.26
CA GLY A 45 25.59 -19.46 -2.07
C GLY A 45 25.02 -18.44 -1.11
N VAL A 46 24.71 -17.22 -1.60
CA VAL A 46 24.07 -16.17 -0.80
C VAL A 46 22.57 -16.46 -0.73
N GLU A 47 22.00 -16.38 0.47
CA GLU A 47 20.56 -16.38 0.66
C GLU A 47 20.04 -15.01 0.20
N THR A 48 19.24 -14.95 -0.87
CA THR A 48 18.79 -13.74 -1.54
C THR A 48 17.28 -13.48 -1.39
N ASP A 49 16.50 -14.39 -0.80
CA ASP A 49 15.03 -14.28 -0.77
C ASP A 49 14.56 -12.98 -0.10
N MET A 50 15.15 -12.60 1.02
CA MET A 50 14.81 -11.34 1.68
C MET A 50 15.07 -10.12 0.79
N MET A 51 16.23 -10.06 0.14
CA MET A 51 16.60 -8.95 -0.74
C MET A 51 15.68 -8.89 -1.97
N LEU A 52 15.36 -10.05 -2.56
CA LEU A 52 14.46 -10.15 -3.71
C LEU A 52 13.02 -9.81 -3.34
N ALA A 53 12.56 -10.21 -2.17
CA ALA A 53 11.21 -9.83 -1.70
C ALA A 53 11.07 -8.30 -1.59
N PHE A 54 11.98 -7.62 -0.90
CA PHE A 54 11.97 -6.15 -0.81
C PHE A 54 12.19 -5.49 -2.17
N GLY A 55 13.14 -5.98 -2.96
CA GLY A 55 13.46 -5.43 -4.27
C GLY A 55 12.29 -5.52 -5.26
N LEU A 56 11.62 -6.67 -5.35
CA LEU A 56 10.49 -6.86 -6.24
C LEU A 56 9.24 -6.09 -5.79
N ALA A 57 8.99 -6.02 -4.46
CA ALA A 57 7.95 -5.16 -3.92
C ALA A 57 8.21 -3.69 -4.28
N GLY A 58 9.44 -3.20 -4.08
CA GLY A 58 9.83 -1.84 -4.47
C GLY A 58 9.72 -1.61 -5.99
N ALA A 59 10.19 -2.54 -6.81
CA ALA A 59 10.13 -2.45 -8.27
C ALA A 59 8.69 -2.45 -8.83
N SER A 60 7.70 -2.99 -8.10
CA SER A 60 6.31 -2.98 -8.53
C SER A 60 5.69 -1.58 -8.50
N ILE A 61 6.16 -0.69 -7.62
CA ILE A 61 5.58 0.63 -7.34
C ILE A 61 5.54 1.52 -8.59
N CYS A 62 6.65 1.65 -9.32
CA CYS A 62 6.69 2.48 -10.52
C CYS A 62 5.77 1.97 -11.62
N THR A 63 5.65 0.65 -11.75
CA THR A 63 4.75 0.02 -12.73
C THR A 63 3.29 0.25 -12.34
N GLU A 64 2.97 0.14 -11.04
CA GLU A 64 1.65 0.44 -10.49
C GLU A 64 1.26 1.90 -10.68
N ASN A 65 2.18 2.85 -10.39
CA ASN A 65 1.98 4.27 -10.66
C ASN A 65 1.69 4.54 -12.14
N SER A 66 2.41 3.85 -13.05
CA SER A 66 2.14 3.94 -14.48
C SER A 66 0.76 3.40 -14.86
N ALA A 67 0.29 2.34 -14.19
CA ALA A 67 -1.06 1.80 -14.38
C ALA A 67 -2.14 2.80 -13.93
N ILE A 68 -1.92 3.45 -12.78
CA ILE A 68 -2.80 4.52 -12.25
C ILE A 68 -2.94 5.67 -13.25
N GLU A 69 -1.82 6.11 -13.84
CA GLU A 69 -1.85 7.16 -14.86
C GLU A 69 -2.70 6.77 -16.08
N LYS A 70 -2.62 5.52 -16.52
CA LYS A 70 -3.44 5.00 -17.61
C LYS A 70 -4.90 4.86 -17.23
N GLU A 71 -5.21 4.49 -15.99
CA GLU A 71 -6.57 4.43 -15.47
C GLU A 71 -7.24 5.81 -15.50
N LEU A 72 -6.57 6.83 -14.96
CA LEU A 72 -7.08 8.20 -14.93
C LEU A 72 -7.24 8.77 -16.35
N TRP A 73 -6.31 8.46 -17.25
CA TRP A 73 -6.40 8.85 -18.65
C TRP A 73 -7.58 8.16 -19.35
N SER A 74 -7.81 6.87 -19.12
CA SER A 74 -8.97 6.14 -19.64
C SER A 74 -10.28 6.79 -19.16
N SER A 75 -10.38 7.07 -17.87
CA SER A 75 -11.56 7.70 -17.25
C SER A 75 -11.84 9.10 -17.84
N LEU A 76 -10.81 9.92 -18.02
CA LEU A 76 -10.94 11.22 -18.67
C LEU A 76 -11.41 11.08 -20.13
N ALA A 77 -10.80 10.18 -20.90
CA ALA A 77 -11.12 9.93 -22.29
C ALA A 77 -12.57 9.43 -22.45
N GLU A 78 -13.04 8.57 -21.55
CA GLU A 78 -14.45 8.11 -21.53
C GLU A 78 -15.42 9.30 -21.33
N ARG A 79 -15.13 10.20 -20.40
CA ARG A 79 -15.95 11.40 -20.15
C ARG A 79 -15.98 12.35 -21.34
N GLN A 80 -14.91 12.42 -22.12
CA GLN A 80 -14.80 13.24 -23.33
C GLN A 80 -15.42 12.56 -24.59
N GLY A 81 -15.88 11.32 -24.46
CA GLY A 81 -16.40 10.54 -25.59
C GLY A 81 -15.31 10.02 -26.54
N TRP A 82 -14.04 10.01 -26.13
CA TRP A 82 -12.91 9.53 -26.94
C TRP A 82 -12.74 8.01 -26.79
N THR A 83 -13.72 7.25 -27.29
CA THR A 83 -13.88 5.81 -27.07
C THR A 83 -12.62 5.01 -27.36
N ASN A 84 -11.98 5.23 -28.53
CA ASN A 84 -10.78 4.47 -28.89
C ASN A 84 -9.59 4.77 -27.99
N VAL A 85 -9.43 6.05 -27.58
CA VAL A 85 -8.37 6.46 -26.64
C VAL A 85 -8.61 5.86 -25.26
N ALA A 86 -9.84 5.87 -24.79
CA ALA A 86 -10.23 5.27 -23.53
C ALA A 86 -9.95 3.76 -23.51
N GLN A 87 -10.31 3.06 -24.59
CA GLN A 87 -10.06 1.62 -24.73
C GLN A 87 -8.55 1.31 -24.75
N ASP A 88 -7.76 2.05 -25.54
CA ASP A 88 -6.31 1.86 -25.61
C ASP A 88 -5.65 2.08 -24.24
N ALA A 89 -6.01 3.17 -23.53
CA ALA A 89 -5.51 3.46 -22.20
C ALA A 89 -5.89 2.36 -21.20
N ARG A 90 -7.11 1.82 -21.27
CA ARG A 90 -7.56 0.70 -20.42
C ARG A 90 -6.76 -0.56 -20.67
N LEU A 91 -6.48 -0.93 -21.91
CA LEU A 91 -5.66 -2.09 -22.25
C LEU A 91 -4.21 -1.90 -21.74
N ALA A 92 -3.65 -0.71 -21.92
CA ALA A 92 -2.33 -0.38 -21.37
C ALA A 92 -2.30 -0.49 -19.84
N GLN A 93 -3.33 0.01 -19.14
CA GLN A 93 -3.50 -0.14 -17.69
C GLN A 93 -3.51 -1.62 -17.28
N GLN A 94 -4.30 -2.46 -17.97
CA GLN A 94 -4.40 -3.89 -17.66
C GLN A 94 -3.04 -4.59 -17.76
N LEU A 95 -2.24 -4.30 -18.80
CA LEU A 95 -0.91 -4.86 -18.97
C LEU A 95 0.05 -4.41 -17.87
N LEU A 96 0.01 -3.13 -17.48
CA LEU A 96 0.83 -2.61 -16.39
C LEU A 96 0.45 -3.21 -15.03
N ASN A 97 -0.84 -3.34 -14.74
CA ASN A 97 -1.31 -4.02 -13.52
C ASN A 97 -0.87 -5.49 -13.50
N ARG A 98 -0.93 -6.20 -14.64
CA ARG A 98 -0.40 -7.57 -14.75
C ARG A 98 1.08 -7.60 -14.39
N ASP A 99 1.89 -6.71 -14.94
CA ASP A 99 3.34 -6.71 -14.74
C ASP A 99 3.71 -6.32 -13.29
N ALA A 100 3.00 -5.37 -12.68
CA ALA A 100 3.13 -5.04 -11.27
C ALA A 100 2.75 -6.23 -10.38
N GLY A 101 1.60 -6.84 -10.64
CA GLY A 101 1.13 -7.98 -9.86
C GLY A 101 2.03 -9.21 -9.96
N ILE A 102 2.64 -9.49 -11.12
CA ILE A 102 3.64 -10.57 -11.25
C ILE A 102 4.85 -10.31 -10.34
N ARG A 103 5.35 -9.06 -10.26
CA ARG A 103 6.43 -8.71 -9.35
C ARG A 103 6.03 -8.91 -7.89
N GLN A 104 4.82 -8.52 -7.53
CA GLN A 104 4.27 -8.68 -6.18
C GLN A 104 4.05 -10.15 -5.79
N VAL A 105 3.56 -10.99 -6.70
CA VAL A 105 3.49 -12.45 -6.48
C VAL A 105 4.88 -13.03 -6.20
N ARG A 106 5.88 -12.62 -6.97
CA ARG A 106 7.26 -13.08 -6.76
C ARG A 106 7.84 -12.56 -5.44
N ALA A 107 7.57 -11.32 -5.06
CA ALA A 107 7.97 -10.76 -3.77
C ALA A 107 7.38 -11.57 -2.61
N PHE A 108 6.09 -11.90 -2.70
CA PHE A 108 5.42 -12.78 -1.74
C PHE A 108 6.04 -14.17 -1.71
N GLN A 109 6.29 -14.79 -2.87
CA GLN A 109 6.91 -16.11 -2.94
C GLN A 109 8.29 -16.14 -2.27
N HIS A 110 9.14 -15.14 -2.51
CA HIS A 110 10.44 -15.01 -1.82
C HIS A 110 10.27 -14.83 -0.31
N THR A 111 9.22 -14.14 0.15
CA THR A 111 8.90 -14.07 1.58
C THR A 111 8.53 -15.44 2.14
N VAL A 112 7.66 -16.18 1.45
CA VAL A 112 7.28 -17.55 1.84
C VAL A 112 8.51 -18.46 1.92
N ASP A 113 9.36 -18.43 0.89
CA ASP A 113 10.57 -19.25 0.81
C ASP A 113 11.55 -18.90 1.93
N TYR A 114 11.73 -17.62 2.24
CA TYR A 114 12.54 -17.15 3.35
C TYR A 114 12.07 -17.74 4.68
N PHE A 115 10.80 -17.56 5.02
CA PHE A 115 10.25 -18.04 6.29
C PHE A 115 10.23 -19.56 6.38
N LYS A 116 10.01 -20.27 5.26
CA LYS A 116 10.13 -21.74 5.21
C LYS A 116 11.56 -22.19 5.50
N LYS A 117 12.57 -21.55 4.91
CA LYS A 117 13.99 -21.91 5.08
C LYS A 117 14.51 -21.57 6.48
N GLN A 118 14.17 -20.38 7.01
CA GLN A 118 14.74 -19.88 8.26
C GLN A 118 14.02 -20.38 9.51
N TYR A 119 12.71 -20.58 9.42
CA TYR A 119 11.84 -20.86 10.57
C TYR A 119 11.04 -22.16 10.44
N ASN A 120 11.15 -22.87 9.32
CA ASN A 120 10.27 -23.99 8.96
C ASN A 120 8.78 -23.60 9.11
N TYR A 121 8.46 -22.33 8.79
CA TYR A 121 7.13 -21.77 8.89
C TYR A 121 6.42 -21.82 7.53
N ASP A 122 5.28 -22.46 7.48
CA ASP A 122 4.36 -22.40 6.35
C ASP A 122 3.53 -21.12 6.49
N PHE A 123 3.68 -20.19 5.54
CA PHE A 123 3.16 -18.85 5.63
C PHE A 123 1.65 -18.84 5.92
N GLY A 124 1.28 -18.22 7.04
CA GLY A 124 -0.12 -18.10 7.48
C GLY A 124 -0.72 -19.41 7.99
N GLU A 125 0.09 -20.38 8.39
CA GLU A 125 -0.37 -21.67 8.92
C GLU A 125 0.36 -22.04 10.22
N GLY A 126 -0.31 -22.75 11.10
CA GLY A 126 0.26 -23.29 12.34
C GLY A 126 0.65 -22.25 13.39
N THR A 127 1.72 -22.52 14.11
CA THR A 127 2.21 -21.62 15.17
C THR A 127 3.08 -20.52 14.62
N CYS A 128 2.92 -19.30 15.11
CA CYS A 128 3.73 -18.14 14.71
C CYS A 128 5.23 -18.40 14.90
N PRO A 129 6.06 -18.03 13.92
CA PRO A 129 7.50 -18.18 14.02
C PRO A 129 8.07 -17.24 15.11
N LYS A 130 9.08 -17.71 15.84
CA LYS A 130 9.81 -16.84 16.78
C LYS A 130 10.82 -15.99 16.01
N ILE A 131 10.33 -14.92 15.38
CA ILE A 131 11.13 -13.99 14.58
C ILE A 131 12.19 -13.35 15.47
N LYS A 132 13.43 -13.24 14.96
CA LYS A 132 14.58 -12.77 15.74
C LYS A 132 14.98 -11.34 15.43
N LEU A 133 14.76 -10.90 14.19
CA LEU A 133 15.20 -9.61 13.70
C LEU A 133 13.99 -8.77 13.27
N GLU A 134 14.03 -7.49 13.55
CA GLU A 134 12.98 -6.54 13.15
C GLU A 134 12.78 -6.48 11.61
N VAL A 135 13.88 -6.60 10.86
CA VAL A 135 13.80 -6.66 9.39
C VAL A 135 13.04 -7.89 8.89
N GLU A 136 13.04 -8.97 9.63
CA GLU A 136 12.26 -10.18 9.29
C GLU A 136 10.77 -9.99 9.57
N GLU A 137 10.42 -9.26 10.63
CA GLU A 137 9.03 -8.85 10.85
C GLU A 137 8.55 -7.89 9.74
N LEU A 138 9.40 -6.93 9.34
CA LEU A 138 9.13 -6.06 8.21
C LEU A 138 8.98 -6.85 6.90
N LEU A 139 9.79 -7.89 6.70
CA LEU A 139 9.67 -8.78 5.55
C LEU A 139 8.31 -9.50 5.53
N LEU A 140 7.85 -10.00 6.68
CA LEU A 140 6.53 -10.63 6.81
C LEU A 140 5.42 -9.65 6.43
N LEU A 141 5.51 -8.42 6.90
CA LEU A 141 4.56 -7.35 6.64
C LEU A 141 4.54 -6.96 5.15
N VAL A 142 5.72 -6.74 4.55
CA VAL A 142 5.86 -6.37 3.12
C VAL A 142 5.40 -7.52 2.22
N GLY A 143 5.74 -8.76 2.54
CA GLY A 143 5.30 -9.92 1.78
C GLY A 143 3.78 -10.09 1.79
N ALA A 144 3.15 -9.97 2.96
CA ALA A 144 1.70 -10.02 3.08
C ALA A 144 1.00 -8.89 2.30
N THR A 145 1.53 -7.67 2.39
CA THR A 145 1.02 -6.52 1.64
C THR A 145 1.17 -6.73 0.14
N SER A 146 2.32 -7.23 -0.31
CA SER A 146 2.56 -7.56 -1.72
C SER A 146 1.56 -8.59 -2.25
N ALA A 147 1.20 -9.59 -1.45
CA ALA A 147 0.20 -10.57 -1.85
C ALA A 147 -1.20 -9.97 -2.01
N LEU A 148 -1.61 -9.02 -1.13
CA LEU A 148 -2.87 -8.30 -1.27
C LEU A 148 -2.88 -7.37 -2.48
N GLN A 149 -1.78 -6.65 -2.73
CA GLN A 149 -1.62 -5.81 -3.91
C GLN A 149 -1.65 -6.66 -5.19
N ALA A 150 -1.03 -7.85 -5.19
CA ALA A 150 -1.09 -8.78 -6.32
C ALA A 150 -2.53 -9.20 -6.64
N LEU A 151 -3.37 -9.47 -5.62
CA LEU A 151 -4.79 -9.77 -5.80
C LEU A 151 -5.54 -8.59 -6.42
N GLN A 152 -5.28 -7.36 -5.97
CA GLN A 152 -5.88 -6.14 -6.52
C GLN A 152 -5.47 -5.93 -7.99
N ASN A 153 -4.18 -6.08 -8.29
CA ASN A 153 -3.62 -5.95 -9.62
C ASN A 153 -4.11 -7.07 -10.56
N ASP A 154 -4.34 -8.28 -10.04
CA ASP A 154 -4.95 -9.36 -10.81
C ASP A 154 -6.38 -9.01 -11.24
N VAL A 155 -7.20 -8.47 -10.33
CA VAL A 155 -8.54 -7.98 -10.65
C VAL A 155 -8.48 -6.83 -11.66
N ALA A 156 -7.60 -5.85 -11.44
CA ALA A 156 -7.45 -4.68 -12.30
C ALA A 156 -6.91 -5.04 -13.70
N SER A 157 -6.11 -6.10 -13.82
CA SER A 157 -5.63 -6.64 -15.09
C SER A 157 -6.68 -7.47 -15.86
N GLY A 158 -7.83 -7.77 -15.26
CA GLY A 158 -8.82 -8.69 -15.83
C GLY A 158 -8.46 -10.17 -15.61
N ARG A 159 -7.83 -10.48 -14.48
CA ARG A 159 -7.41 -11.83 -14.07
C ARG A 159 -6.30 -12.44 -14.93
N LEU A 160 -5.40 -11.61 -15.46
CA LEU A 160 -4.30 -12.08 -16.31
C LEU A 160 -3.17 -12.78 -15.52
N ILE A 161 -3.16 -12.66 -14.18
CA ILE A 161 -2.12 -13.26 -13.31
C ILE A 161 -2.63 -14.58 -12.72
N ASN A 162 -3.91 -14.65 -12.43
CA ASN A 162 -4.58 -15.78 -11.78
C ASN A 162 -4.03 -16.06 -10.37
N VAL A 163 -4.00 -15.03 -9.54
CA VAL A 163 -3.52 -15.12 -8.14
C VAL A 163 -4.44 -16.00 -7.31
N ASP A 164 -3.83 -16.84 -6.46
CA ASP A 164 -4.57 -17.79 -5.61
C ASP A 164 -5.46 -17.05 -4.58
N MET A 165 -6.76 -17.30 -4.65
CA MET A 165 -7.75 -16.72 -3.74
C MET A 165 -7.74 -17.35 -2.34
N ALA A 166 -6.92 -18.36 -2.08
CA ALA A 166 -6.70 -18.89 -0.73
C ALA A 166 -5.68 -18.09 0.10
N ILE A 167 -5.05 -17.06 -0.47
CA ILE A 167 -4.05 -16.22 0.20
C ILE A 167 -4.64 -15.36 1.33
N PRO A 168 -5.80 -14.68 1.21
CA PRO A 168 -6.31 -13.77 2.24
C PRO A 168 -6.38 -14.37 3.66
N PRO A 169 -6.94 -15.56 3.91
CA PRO A 169 -6.93 -16.15 5.25
C PRO A 169 -5.52 -16.37 5.82
N LYS A 170 -4.56 -16.73 4.98
CA LYS A 170 -3.16 -16.89 5.38
C LYS A 170 -2.52 -15.56 5.81
N ILE A 171 -2.89 -14.46 5.15
CA ILE A 171 -2.44 -13.12 5.52
C ILE A 171 -3.01 -12.71 6.89
N VAL A 172 -4.30 -12.96 7.15
CA VAL A 172 -4.91 -12.69 8.46
C VAL A 172 -4.12 -13.38 9.58
N HIS A 173 -3.78 -14.66 9.37
CA HIS A 173 -3.00 -15.41 10.35
C HIS A 173 -1.57 -14.88 10.50
N ALA A 174 -0.88 -14.60 9.39
CA ALA A 174 0.47 -14.07 9.41
C ALA A 174 0.55 -12.69 10.11
N MET A 175 -0.44 -11.82 9.88
CA MET A 175 -0.51 -10.52 10.56
C MET A 175 -0.74 -10.65 12.06
N ALA A 176 -1.45 -11.69 12.52
CA ALA A 176 -1.61 -11.97 13.95
C ALA A 176 -0.27 -12.36 14.65
N CYS A 177 0.74 -12.74 13.89
CA CYS A 177 2.07 -13.05 14.41
C CYS A 177 2.93 -11.82 14.71
N LEU A 178 2.51 -10.62 14.31
CA LEU A 178 3.23 -9.38 14.53
C LEU A 178 2.68 -8.59 15.73
N ASP A 179 3.57 -7.92 16.46
CA ASP A 179 3.16 -6.98 17.49
C ASP A 179 2.50 -5.75 16.87
N ASN A 180 1.20 -5.61 17.10
CA ASN A 180 0.39 -4.54 16.52
C ASN A 180 0.84 -3.15 16.99
N THR A 181 1.34 -3.02 18.22
CA THR A 181 1.79 -1.73 18.75
C THR A 181 3.12 -1.33 18.12
N LYS A 182 4.05 -2.27 18.02
CA LYS A 182 5.35 -2.07 17.36
C LYS A 182 5.18 -1.64 15.91
N TRP A 183 4.21 -2.24 15.20
CA TRP A 183 3.93 -1.98 13.79
C TRP A 183 2.74 -1.04 13.57
N TRP A 184 2.59 -0.04 14.45
CA TRP A 184 1.73 1.15 14.29
C TRP A 184 0.25 0.87 14.04
N GLY A 185 -0.27 -0.28 14.49
CA GLY A 185 -1.64 -0.69 14.24
C GLY A 185 -1.87 -1.30 12.86
N PHE A 186 -0.85 -1.32 12.01
CA PHE A 186 -0.98 -1.79 10.62
C PHE A 186 -1.36 -3.27 10.50
N PRO A 187 -0.81 -4.23 11.28
CA PRO A 187 -1.25 -5.62 11.25
C PRO A 187 -2.76 -5.78 11.48
N LYS A 188 -3.32 -5.07 12.46
CA LYS A 188 -4.77 -5.07 12.69
C LYS A 188 -5.56 -4.39 11.59
N SER A 189 -5.04 -3.33 10.98
CA SER A 189 -5.71 -2.69 9.84
C SER A 189 -5.85 -3.64 8.66
N VAL A 190 -4.82 -4.46 8.38
CA VAL A 190 -4.88 -5.49 7.33
C VAL A 190 -5.90 -6.58 7.66
N GLN A 191 -5.95 -7.05 8.91
CA GLN A 191 -6.96 -8.03 9.35
C GLN A 191 -8.37 -7.46 9.23
N ALA A 192 -8.59 -6.23 9.70
CA ALA A 192 -9.86 -5.54 9.62
C ALA A 192 -10.31 -5.30 8.17
N ALA A 193 -9.35 -4.98 7.28
CA ALA A 193 -9.61 -4.84 5.85
C ALA A 193 -10.22 -6.11 5.25
N LEU A 194 -9.63 -7.26 5.55
CA LEU A 194 -10.14 -8.54 5.06
C LEU A 194 -11.49 -8.91 5.68
N THR A 195 -11.71 -8.58 6.96
CA THR A 195 -13.03 -8.74 7.61
C THR A 195 -14.12 -7.90 6.92
N VAL A 196 -13.80 -6.68 6.49
CA VAL A 196 -14.77 -5.83 5.77
C VAL A 196 -15.00 -6.32 4.35
N VAL A 197 -13.94 -6.71 3.64
CA VAL A 197 -14.04 -7.10 2.22
C VAL A 197 -14.74 -8.46 2.07
N ILE A 198 -14.47 -9.40 2.97
CA ILE A 198 -15.02 -10.77 2.98
C ILE A 198 -15.65 -11.03 4.37
N PRO A 199 -16.78 -10.39 4.68
CA PRO A 199 -17.39 -10.50 6.01
C PRO A 199 -18.08 -11.85 6.21
N GLU A 200 -17.95 -12.43 7.41
CA GLU A 200 -18.71 -13.61 7.83
C GLU A 200 -20.15 -13.26 8.20
N SER A 201 -20.37 -12.02 8.65
CA SER A 201 -21.70 -11.50 9.00
C SER A 201 -21.73 -9.96 8.87
N PRO A 202 -22.93 -9.33 8.83
CA PRO A 202 -23.06 -7.87 8.86
C PRO A 202 -22.42 -7.24 10.11
N GLU A 203 -22.52 -7.92 11.26
CA GLU A 203 -21.91 -7.45 12.51
C GLU A 203 -20.39 -7.48 12.44
N ALA A 204 -19.81 -8.53 11.84
CA ALA A 204 -18.37 -8.62 11.60
C ALA A 204 -17.90 -7.50 10.66
N GLU A 205 -18.63 -7.19 9.59
CA GLU A 205 -18.34 -6.07 8.70
C GLU A 205 -18.36 -4.74 9.46
N ALA A 206 -19.39 -4.50 10.27
CA ALA A 206 -19.50 -3.28 11.07
C ALA A 206 -18.38 -3.14 12.10
N GLN A 207 -17.94 -4.25 12.70
CA GLN A 207 -16.79 -4.25 13.60
C GLN A 207 -15.49 -3.99 12.83
N GLY A 208 -15.31 -4.60 11.66
CA GLY A 208 -14.15 -4.36 10.80
C GLY A 208 -13.98 -2.89 10.43
N TRP A 209 -15.06 -2.17 10.13
CA TRP A 209 -15.00 -0.72 9.91
C TRP A 209 -14.51 0.06 11.11
N LYS A 210 -14.96 -0.27 12.32
CA LYS A 210 -14.49 0.35 13.58
C LYS A 210 -13.03 0.06 13.84
N ASP A 211 -12.60 -1.17 13.55
CA ASP A 211 -11.21 -1.59 13.74
C ASP A 211 -10.26 -0.86 12.76
N LEU A 212 -10.69 -0.63 11.51
CA LEU A 212 -9.98 0.20 10.54
C LEU A 212 -9.81 1.64 11.04
N GLN A 213 -10.89 2.26 11.52
CA GLN A 213 -10.84 3.61 12.10
C GLN A 213 -9.91 3.66 13.32
N SER A 214 -10.00 2.70 14.22
CA SER A 214 -9.12 2.63 15.40
C SER A 214 -7.65 2.45 15.01
N ALA A 215 -7.35 1.71 13.96
CA ALA A 215 -5.99 1.56 13.45
C ALA A 215 -5.45 2.86 12.84
N THR A 216 -6.30 3.65 12.14
CA THR A 216 -5.89 4.98 11.65
C THR A 216 -5.61 5.93 12.81
N GLU A 217 -6.47 5.98 13.83
CA GLU A 217 -6.28 6.79 15.05
C GLU A 217 -4.97 6.43 15.80
N PHE A 218 -4.63 5.15 15.82
CA PHE A 218 -3.36 4.74 16.40
C PHE A 218 -2.18 5.20 15.55
N GLY A 219 -2.24 5.05 14.22
CA GLY A 219 -1.24 5.53 13.29
C GLY A 219 -1.00 7.04 13.39
N GLU A 220 -2.07 7.86 13.50
CA GLU A 220 -2.01 9.31 13.72
C GLU A 220 -1.18 9.69 14.96
N LYS A 221 -1.34 8.92 16.06
CA LYS A 221 -0.63 9.18 17.32
C LYS A 221 0.87 8.89 17.24
N VAL A 222 1.26 7.93 16.41
CA VAL A 222 2.66 7.47 16.30
C VAL A 222 3.35 7.94 15.02
N GLY A 223 2.69 8.77 14.21
CA GLY A 223 3.25 9.34 12.99
C GLY A 223 3.42 8.35 11.84
N MET A 224 2.50 7.36 11.71
CA MET A 224 2.53 6.38 10.62
C MET A 224 1.15 6.25 9.99
N ARG A 225 1.04 6.57 8.68
CA ARG A 225 -0.24 6.69 7.98
C ARG A 225 -0.61 5.49 7.08
N LEU A 226 0.08 4.35 7.21
CA LEU A 226 -0.21 3.13 6.42
C LEU A 226 -1.65 2.63 6.58
N SER A 227 -2.20 2.69 7.79
CA SER A 227 -3.58 2.25 8.06
C SER A 227 -4.63 3.09 7.33
N HIS A 228 -4.35 4.38 7.05
CA HIS A 228 -5.22 5.23 6.26
C HIS A 228 -5.32 4.75 4.81
N ALA A 229 -4.18 4.36 4.21
CA ALA A 229 -4.17 3.79 2.87
C ALA A 229 -5.00 2.51 2.82
N THR A 230 -4.86 1.62 3.80
CA THR A 230 -5.69 0.42 3.92
C THR A 230 -7.17 0.76 4.02
N TYR A 231 -7.53 1.76 4.83
CA TYR A 231 -8.90 2.22 5.01
C TYR A 231 -9.49 2.78 3.70
N ALA A 232 -8.73 3.61 2.97
CA ALA A 232 -9.15 4.16 1.67
C ALA A 232 -9.34 3.06 0.61
N VAL A 233 -8.44 2.06 0.55
CA VAL A 233 -8.56 0.89 -0.33
C VAL A 233 -9.87 0.16 -0.07
N VAL A 234 -10.16 -0.17 1.19
CA VAL A 234 -11.37 -0.91 1.58
C VAL A 234 -12.63 -0.09 1.28
N ALA A 235 -12.63 1.20 1.61
CA ALA A 235 -13.73 2.11 1.31
C ALA A 235 -14.04 2.14 -0.20
N SER A 236 -13.01 2.19 -1.03
CA SER A 236 -13.15 2.15 -2.49
C SER A 236 -13.69 0.81 -2.99
N ILE A 237 -13.20 -0.33 -2.49
CA ILE A 237 -13.68 -1.67 -2.85
C ILE A 237 -15.17 -1.84 -2.51
N LYS A 238 -15.58 -1.33 -1.36
CA LYS A 238 -16.98 -1.42 -0.87
C LYS A 238 -17.89 -0.32 -1.42
N GLY A 239 -17.35 0.64 -2.20
CA GLY A 239 -18.11 1.78 -2.74
C GLY A 239 -18.63 2.73 -1.66
N ARG A 240 -17.92 2.85 -0.52
CA ARG A 240 -18.28 3.67 0.63
C ARG A 240 -17.56 5.02 0.57
N ASP A 241 -18.18 5.96 -0.12
CA ASP A 241 -17.64 7.32 -0.29
C ASP A 241 -17.51 8.09 1.03
N ASP A 242 -18.39 7.82 2.00
CA ASP A 242 -18.33 8.38 3.33
C ASP A 242 -17.04 7.97 4.07
N HIS A 243 -16.70 6.69 4.03
CA HIS A 243 -15.45 6.18 4.60
C HIS A 243 -14.22 6.63 3.81
N LEU A 244 -14.31 6.72 2.49
CA LEU A 244 -13.20 7.22 1.67
C LEU A 244 -12.88 8.68 1.99
N ARG A 245 -13.90 9.54 2.10
CA ARG A 245 -13.72 10.93 2.50
C ARG A 245 -13.12 11.07 3.91
N ASP A 246 -13.59 10.25 4.85
CA ASP A 246 -13.03 10.21 6.21
C ASP A 246 -11.55 9.84 6.19
N ALA A 247 -11.16 8.79 5.45
CA ALA A 247 -9.77 8.37 5.31
C ALA A 247 -8.88 9.49 4.74
N LEU A 248 -9.33 10.15 3.65
CA LEU A 248 -8.61 11.24 3.01
C LEU A 248 -8.42 12.44 3.94
N LYS A 249 -9.48 12.86 4.65
CA LYS A 249 -9.42 13.97 5.62
C LYS A 249 -8.47 13.67 6.79
N ARG A 250 -8.57 12.49 7.37
CA ARG A 250 -7.68 12.06 8.45
C ARG A 250 -6.22 12.04 8.01
N PHE A 251 -5.95 11.54 6.81
CA PHE A 251 -4.60 11.47 6.27
C PHE A 251 -3.97 12.86 6.13
N GLU A 252 -4.68 13.82 5.52
CA GLU A 252 -4.18 15.20 5.35
C GLU A 252 -4.09 15.95 6.68
N ALA A 253 -4.92 15.61 7.67
CA ALA A 253 -4.90 16.26 8.98
C ALA A 253 -3.67 15.93 9.82
N VAL A 254 -2.92 14.88 9.49
CA VAL A 254 -1.68 14.54 10.21
C VAL A 254 -0.56 15.51 9.81
N PRO A 255 -0.02 16.30 10.73
CA PRO A 255 1.06 17.25 10.43
C PRO A 255 2.31 16.52 9.94
N LYS A 256 2.96 17.04 8.89
CA LYS A 256 4.15 16.42 8.27
C LYS A 256 5.31 16.24 9.27
N GLU A 257 5.47 17.18 10.20
CA GLU A 257 6.49 17.14 11.24
C GLU A 257 6.30 16.02 12.28
N LYS A 258 5.11 15.40 12.32
CA LYS A 258 4.83 14.23 13.17
C LYS A 258 5.18 12.90 12.52
N ILE A 259 5.42 12.90 11.20
CA ILE A 259 5.72 11.66 10.48
C ILE A 259 7.04 11.07 11.00
N ASN A 260 7.04 9.75 11.23
CA ASN A 260 8.20 9.04 11.71
C ASN A 260 9.33 9.05 10.67
N PRO A 261 10.47 9.74 10.92
CA PRO A 261 11.54 9.90 9.94
C PRO A 261 12.31 8.59 9.66
N ASP A 262 12.19 7.59 10.51
CA ASP A 262 12.88 6.30 10.31
C ASP A 262 12.17 5.42 9.27
N TYR A 263 10.89 5.71 8.98
CA TYR A 263 10.05 4.96 8.04
C TYR A 263 9.36 5.86 7.01
N LEU A 264 10.04 6.93 6.61
CA LEU A 264 9.49 7.93 5.70
C LEU A 264 9.07 7.34 4.36
N LEU A 265 9.82 6.36 3.83
CA LEU A 265 9.45 5.63 2.61
C LEU A 265 8.06 4.99 2.71
N LEU A 266 7.75 4.35 3.83
CA LEU A 266 6.45 3.69 4.02
C LEU A 266 5.31 4.71 4.08
N ASP A 267 5.55 5.87 4.67
CA ASP A 267 4.58 6.96 4.69
C ASP A 267 4.37 7.56 3.29
N GLN A 268 5.43 7.73 2.50
CA GLN A 268 5.33 8.17 1.11
C GLN A 268 4.56 7.17 0.23
N LEU A 269 4.72 5.87 0.48
CA LEU A 269 3.90 4.85 -0.20
C LEU A 269 2.42 4.98 0.16
N ALA A 270 2.10 5.28 1.43
CA ALA A 270 0.73 5.58 1.83
C ALA A 270 0.20 6.84 1.12
N ASP A 271 1.03 7.90 1.00
CA ASP A 271 0.65 9.14 0.31
C ASP A 271 0.31 8.90 -1.17
N ILE A 272 1.10 8.10 -1.88
CA ILE A 272 0.82 7.69 -3.27
C ILE A 272 -0.55 7.01 -3.38
N VAL A 273 -0.84 6.08 -2.49
CA VAL A 273 -2.13 5.37 -2.46
C VAL A 273 -3.28 6.35 -2.17
N MET A 274 -3.13 7.20 -1.17
CA MET A 274 -4.15 8.19 -0.81
C MET A 274 -4.40 9.17 -1.96
N ARG A 275 -3.35 9.66 -2.60
CA ARG A 275 -3.42 10.51 -3.77
C ARG A 275 -4.15 9.84 -4.92
N HIS A 276 -3.86 8.57 -5.20
CA HIS A 276 -4.56 7.81 -6.22
C HIS A 276 -6.07 7.75 -5.96
N PHE A 277 -6.48 7.43 -4.73
CA PHE A 277 -7.91 7.37 -4.39
C PHE A 277 -8.59 8.73 -4.41
N ALA A 278 -7.89 9.80 -4.03
CA ALA A 278 -8.37 11.17 -4.20
C ALA A 278 -8.58 11.49 -5.69
N ASP A 279 -7.58 11.23 -6.54
CA ASP A 279 -7.66 11.49 -7.98
C ASP A 279 -8.79 10.69 -8.65
N ARG A 280 -8.98 9.42 -8.30
CA ARG A 280 -10.11 8.61 -8.78
C ARG A 280 -11.46 9.18 -8.36
N TYR A 281 -11.57 9.61 -7.11
CA TYR A 281 -12.79 10.16 -6.55
C TYR A 281 -13.17 11.47 -7.23
N TRP A 282 -12.23 12.39 -7.38
CA TRP A 282 -12.40 13.66 -8.09
C TRP A 282 -12.68 13.45 -9.58
N MET A 283 -11.95 12.55 -10.24
CA MET A 283 -12.16 12.20 -11.65
C MET A 283 -13.59 11.69 -11.89
N ARG A 284 -14.07 10.82 -11.00
CA ARG A 284 -15.42 10.27 -11.10
C ARG A 284 -16.50 11.36 -10.95
N SER A 285 -16.32 12.30 -10.04
CA SER A 285 -17.31 13.31 -9.71
C SER A 285 -17.18 14.57 -10.56
N GLU A 286 -15.98 15.15 -10.66
CA GLU A 286 -15.73 16.44 -11.28
C GLU A 286 -15.08 16.33 -12.68
N GLY A 287 -14.53 15.17 -13.05
CA GLY A 287 -13.92 14.97 -14.36
C GLY A 287 -12.48 15.43 -14.50
N HIS A 288 -11.83 15.71 -13.37
CA HIS A 288 -10.41 16.06 -13.31
C HIS A 288 -9.79 15.46 -12.04
N ARG A 289 -8.46 15.49 -11.94
CA ARG A 289 -7.75 15.04 -10.75
C ARG A 289 -8.01 15.96 -9.55
N ALA A 290 -7.80 15.43 -8.38
CA ALA A 290 -7.84 16.19 -7.15
C ALA A 290 -6.83 17.37 -7.17
N PRO A 291 -7.10 18.47 -6.46
CA PRO A 291 -6.13 19.53 -6.27
C PRO A 291 -4.79 19.04 -5.73
N THR A 292 -3.69 19.73 -6.04
CA THR A 292 -2.35 19.35 -5.55
C THR A 292 -2.23 19.47 -4.04
N GLU A 293 -2.96 20.39 -3.44
CA GLU A 293 -3.05 20.64 -2.00
C GLU A 293 -4.51 20.59 -1.56
N ASN A 294 -4.76 20.21 -0.32
CA ASN A 294 -6.11 20.15 0.26
C ASN A 294 -7.08 19.31 -0.58
N TYR A 295 -6.63 18.17 -1.10
CA TYR A 295 -7.44 17.29 -1.95
C TYR A 295 -8.60 16.64 -1.19
N SER A 296 -8.61 16.68 0.15
CA SER A 296 -9.71 16.24 1.01
C SER A 296 -10.75 17.32 1.29
N LYS A 297 -10.55 18.57 0.79
CA LYS A 297 -11.57 19.61 0.74
C LYS A 297 -12.40 19.40 -0.53
N PHE A 298 -13.56 18.75 -0.39
CA PHE A 298 -14.36 18.33 -1.54
C PHE A 298 -15.21 19.48 -2.08
N TRP A 299 -15.55 19.42 -3.38
CA TRP A 299 -16.32 20.41 -4.14
C TRP A 299 -17.72 20.72 -3.58
N ASP A 300 -18.34 19.79 -2.86
CA ASP A 300 -19.67 19.91 -2.28
C ASP A 300 -19.67 20.43 -0.82
N GLU A 301 -18.50 20.72 -0.28
CA GLU A 301 -18.36 21.32 1.05
C GLU A 301 -18.51 22.83 0.95
N LYS A 302 -19.51 23.37 1.67
CA LYS A 302 -19.69 24.83 1.76
C LYS A 302 -18.47 25.43 2.45
N GLU A 303 -17.89 26.47 1.85
CA GLU A 303 -16.93 27.30 2.55
C GLU A 303 -17.58 27.85 3.82
N GLN A 304 -17.04 27.48 4.99
CA GLN A 304 -17.41 28.19 6.21
C GLN A 304 -16.93 29.63 6.03
N PRO A 305 -17.82 30.66 6.22
CA PRO A 305 -17.39 32.02 6.15
C PRO A 305 -16.19 32.21 7.08
N SER A 306 -15.11 32.80 6.59
CA SER A 306 -13.93 33.04 7.43
C SER A 306 -14.36 33.85 8.65
N ALA A 307 -13.75 33.57 9.81
CA ALA A 307 -14.06 34.30 11.04
C ALA A 307 -13.90 35.83 10.86
N GLU A 308 -13.08 36.27 9.88
CA GLU A 308 -12.94 37.67 9.47
C GLU A 308 -14.21 38.25 8.81
N LEU A 309 -14.94 37.46 8.00
CA LEU A 309 -16.20 37.92 7.41
C LEU A 309 -17.31 38.02 8.45
N ASN A 310 -17.38 37.13 9.42
CA ASN A 310 -18.34 37.20 10.52
C ASN A 310 -18.04 38.42 11.42
N GLY A 311 -16.77 38.71 11.68
CA GLY A 311 -16.39 39.92 12.45
C GLY A 311 -16.67 41.24 11.73
N MET A 312 -16.74 41.24 10.39
CA MET A 312 -17.16 42.42 9.61
C MET A 312 -18.69 42.63 9.58
N LEU A 313 -19.46 41.55 9.58
CA LEU A 313 -20.93 41.59 9.58
C LEU A 313 -21.50 41.97 10.96
N ASP A 314 -20.81 41.61 12.05
CA ASP A 314 -21.22 41.97 13.42
C ASP A 314 -20.90 43.43 13.76
N ASN A 315 -20.11 44.13 12.94
CA ASN A 315 -19.74 45.53 13.10
C ASN A 315 -20.48 46.48 12.12
N MET A 316 -21.45 46.00 11.36
CA MET A 316 -22.36 46.81 10.52
C MET A 316 -23.76 46.91 11.14
#